data_4bba542521d7c004911142484e239afa
#
_entry.id   4bba542521d7c004911142484e239afa
#
_cell.length_a   1.000
_cell.length_b   1.000
_cell.length_c   1.000
_cell.angle_alpha   90.00
_cell.angle_beta   90.00
_cell.angle_gamma   90.00
#
_symmetry.space_group_name_H-M   'P 1'
#
loop_
_entity.id
_entity.type
_entity.pdbx_description
1 polymer ?
#
loop_
_entity_poly.entity_id
_entity_poly.type
_entity_poly.pdbx_seq_one_letter_code
_entity_poly.pdbx_strand_id
1 'polypeptide(L)'
;MISKAILTALGGFLLFAGPVYAGDAGAGKAKADDCSGCHGDDGKGDANTPALAGMAEANFVKAMNEYKSGARTKSKQMSKIAKGLSDDDIANLAAYYSTLK
;
A
#
# COMPACT_ATOMS: atom_id res chain seq x y z
N MET A 1 40.49 -8.06 15.06
CA MET A 1 39.87 -8.68 14.04
C MET A 1 38.41 -8.89 14.14
N ILE A 2 37.96 -9.33 15.08
CA ILE A 2 36.64 -9.55 15.27
C ILE A 2 35.80 -8.39 15.01
N SER A 3 36.18 -7.37 15.52
CA SER A 3 35.40 -6.23 15.38
C SER A 3 34.88 -6.01 14.03
N LYS A 4 35.66 -6.29 13.07
CA LYS A 4 35.22 -6.05 11.78
C LYS A 4 33.91 -6.67 11.54
N ALA A 5 33.71 -7.73 11.97
CA ALA A 5 32.50 -8.44 11.66
C ALA A 5 31.36 -7.58 12.01
N ILE A 6 31.44 -6.98 12.99
CA ILE A 6 30.42 -6.23 13.45
C ILE A 6 30.03 -5.18 12.60
N LEU A 7 30.94 -4.45 12.20
CA LEU A 7 30.64 -3.39 11.44
C LEU A 7 29.79 -3.76 10.36
N THR A 8 29.95 -4.81 9.90
CA THR A 8 29.22 -5.18 8.78
C THR A 8 27.80 -5.03 9.10
N ALA A 9 27.41 -5.52 10.12
CA ALA A 9 26.04 -5.54 10.47
C ALA A 9 25.50 -4.16 10.41
N LEU A 10 26.21 -3.25 10.85
CA LEU A 10 25.73 -1.97 10.87
C LEU A 10 25.54 -1.46 9.56
N GLY A 11 26.46 -1.69 8.78
CA GLY A 11 26.37 -1.16 7.47
C GLY A 11 25.05 -1.56 6.91
N GLY A 12 24.64 -2.73 7.17
CA GLY A 12 23.41 -3.21 6.61
C GLY A 12 22.24 -2.37 6.95
N PHE A 13 22.17 -1.91 8.11
CA PHE A 13 21.06 -1.14 8.47
C PHE A 13 20.98 0.18 7.82
N LEU A 14 22.03 0.80 7.68
CA LEU A 14 22.03 2.08 7.10
C LEU A 14 21.41 2.07 5.73
N LEU A 15 21.29 0.92 5.17
CA LEU A 15 20.78 0.87 3.83
C LEU A 15 19.29 1.10 3.80
N PHE A 16 18.66 1.08 4.92
CA PHE A 16 17.26 1.29 4.92
C PHE A 16 16.90 2.71 5.18
N ALA A 17 17.46 3.58 4.49
CA ALA A 17 17.16 4.96 4.70
C ALA A 17 15.80 5.33 4.12
N GLY A 18 15.32 4.65 3.16
CA GLY A 18 14.06 4.98 2.55
C GLY A 18 12.85 4.40 3.28
N PRO A 19 11.67 4.74 2.87
CA PRO A 19 10.45 4.22 3.48
C PRO A 19 10.34 2.73 3.24
N VAL A 20 9.77 2.03 4.18
CA VAL A 20 9.60 0.60 4.09
C VAL A 20 8.13 0.29 4.06
N TYR A 21 7.70 -0.40 3.02
CA TYR A 21 6.31 -0.81 2.93
C TYR A 21 6.26 -2.29 3.27
N ALA A 22 6.01 -2.60 4.53
CA ALA A 22 6.06 -3.96 5.02
C ALA A 22 4.66 -4.55 5.22
N GLY A 23 3.80 -4.35 4.26
CA GLY A 23 2.45 -4.86 4.38
C GLY A 23 2.36 -6.37 4.17
N ASP A 24 1.29 -6.93 4.69
CA ASP A 24 1.00 -8.36 4.57
C ASP A 24 -0.08 -8.53 3.49
N ALA A 25 0.28 -9.18 2.39
CA ALA A 25 -0.65 -9.39 1.29
C ALA A 25 -1.86 -10.24 1.68
N GLY A 26 -1.68 -11.19 2.58
CA GLY A 26 -2.80 -12.01 3.04
C GLY A 26 -3.84 -11.21 3.82
N ALA A 27 -3.37 -10.33 4.70
CA ALA A 27 -4.25 -9.45 5.44
C ALA A 27 -4.87 -8.42 4.48
N GLY A 28 -4.13 -7.99 3.48
CA GLY A 28 -4.64 -7.08 2.47
C GLY A 28 -5.77 -7.71 1.66
N LYS A 29 -5.63 -8.98 1.33
CA LYS A 29 -6.67 -9.69 0.59
C LYS A 29 -7.97 -9.71 1.39
N ALA A 30 -7.87 -9.98 2.69
CA ALA A 30 -9.06 -10.01 3.54
C ALA A 30 -9.71 -8.62 3.62
N LYS A 31 -8.90 -7.57 3.65
CA LYS A 31 -9.40 -6.21 3.74
C LYS A 31 -9.94 -5.70 2.41
N ALA A 32 -9.53 -6.31 1.31
CA ALA A 32 -9.88 -5.87 -0.02
C ALA A 32 -11.38 -5.97 -0.32
N ASP A 33 -12.14 -6.66 0.50
CA ASP A 33 -13.58 -6.72 0.33
C ASP A 33 -14.19 -5.32 0.33
N ASP A 34 -13.59 -4.38 1.04
CA ASP A 34 -14.08 -3.01 1.08
C ASP A 34 -13.83 -2.29 -0.25
N CYS A 35 -12.96 -2.82 -1.08
CA CYS A 35 -12.54 -2.20 -2.35
C CYS A 35 -13.18 -2.88 -3.55
N SER A 36 -13.45 -4.16 -3.45
CA SER A 36 -13.85 -4.97 -4.58
C SER A 36 -15.19 -4.58 -5.19
N GLY A 37 -16.06 -3.95 -4.41
CA GLY A 37 -17.36 -3.55 -4.92
C GLY A 37 -17.27 -2.56 -6.08
N CYS A 38 -16.24 -1.73 -6.10
CA CYS A 38 -16.05 -0.76 -7.17
C CYS A 38 -14.84 -1.10 -8.04
N HIS A 39 -13.75 -1.57 -7.44
CA HIS A 39 -12.52 -1.85 -8.16
C HIS A 39 -12.46 -3.26 -8.74
N GLY A 40 -13.41 -4.10 -8.41
CA GLY A 40 -13.49 -5.48 -8.90
C GLY A 40 -12.75 -6.45 -8.01
N ASP A 41 -13.17 -7.71 -8.04
CA ASP A 41 -12.52 -8.76 -7.24
C ASP A 41 -11.08 -8.99 -7.69
N ASP A 42 -10.78 -8.71 -8.96
CA ASP A 42 -9.45 -8.84 -9.50
C ASP A 42 -8.68 -7.52 -9.43
N GLY A 43 -9.29 -6.47 -8.92
CA GLY A 43 -8.67 -5.15 -8.78
C GLY A 43 -8.46 -4.42 -10.10
N LYS A 44 -9.03 -4.88 -11.20
CA LYS A 44 -8.80 -4.28 -12.50
C LYS A 44 -9.67 -3.07 -12.82
N GLY A 45 -10.65 -2.81 -11.97
CA GLY A 45 -11.52 -1.66 -12.17
C GLY A 45 -12.37 -1.77 -13.43
N ASP A 46 -12.83 -0.64 -13.91
CA ASP A 46 -13.61 -0.57 -15.15
C ASP A 46 -13.46 0.83 -15.74
N ALA A 47 -14.33 1.20 -16.67
CA ALA A 47 -14.23 2.50 -17.34
C ALA A 47 -14.34 3.68 -16.39
N ASN A 48 -15.02 3.51 -15.27
CA ASN A 48 -15.25 4.61 -14.32
C ASN A 48 -14.41 4.50 -13.05
N THR A 49 -13.76 3.38 -12.83
CA THR A 49 -13.03 3.11 -11.59
C THR A 49 -11.64 2.59 -11.94
N PRO A 50 -10.58 3.24 -11.47
CA PRO A 50 -9.23 2.84 -11.88
C PRO A 50 -8.82 1.48 -11.37
N ALA A 51 -7.88 0.88 -12.06
CA ALA A 51 -7.32 -0.40 -11.67
C ALA A 51 -6.37 -0.23 -10.49
N LEU A 52 -6.43 -1.17 -9.58
CA LEU A 52 -5.51 -1.24 -8.43
C LEU A 52 -4.51 -2.37 -8.66
N ALA A 53 -4.91 -3.38 -9.43
CA ALA A 53 -4.05 -4.54 -9.70
C ALA A 53 -2.74 -4.10 -10.34
N GLY A 54 -1.64 -4.57 -9.79
CA GLY A 54 -0.32 -4.26 -10.31
C GLY A 54 0.22 -2.88 -9.92
N MET A 55 -0.50 -2.12 -9.10
CA MET A 55 0.02 -0.82 -8.66
C MET A 55 1.26 -1.02 -7.79
N ALA A 56 2.25 -0.17 -8.00
CA ALA A 56 3.41 -0.19 -7.12
C ALA A 56 2.96 0.19 -5.70
N GLU A 57 3.48 -0.50 -4.70
CA GLU A 57 3.07 -0.26 -3.32
C GLU A 57 3.21 1.21 -2.92
N ALA A 58 4.31 1.84 -3.27
CA ALA A 58 4.52 3.24 -2.91
C ALA A 58 3.45 4.15 -3.50
N ASN A 59 3.02 3.87 -4.72
CA ASN A 59 2.00 4.69 -5.38
C ASN A 59 0.64 4.50 -4.73
N PHE A 60 0.33 3.27 -4.33
CA PHE A 60 -0.93 2.97 -3.66
C PHE A 60 -0.96 3.68 -2.30
N VAL A 61 0.10 3.55 -1.52
CA VAL A 61 0.17 4.17 -0.20
C VAL A 61 0.06 5.68 -0.31
N LYS A 62 0.74 6.27 -1.29
CA LYS A 62 0.69 7.71 -1.49
C LYS A 62 -0.72 8.17 -1.82
N ALA A 63 -1.38 7.50 -2.75
CA ALA A 63 -2.72 7.89 -3.16
C ALA A 63 -3.71 7.78 -1.99
N MET A 64 -3.63 6.69 -1.23
CA MET A 64 -4.54 6.50 -0.10
C MET A 64 -4.29 7.53 1.00
N ASN A 65 -3.04 7.85 1.28
CA ASN A 65 -2.74 8.86 2.27
C ASN A 65 -3.21 10.25 1.81
N GLU A 66 -3.14 10.53 0.52
CA GLU A 66 -3.64 11.79 -0.02
C GLU A 66 -5.16 11.89 0.09
N TYR A 67 -5.86 10.79 -0.16
CA TYR A 67 -7.31 10.78 0.05
C TYR A 67 -7.62 10.95 1.53
N LYS A 68 -6.84 10.31 2.40
CA LYS A 68 -7.07 10.36 3.83
C LYS A 68 -6.85 11.76 4.39
N SER A 69 -5.85 12.48 3.89
CA SER A 69 -5.53 13.82 4.36
C SER A 69 -6.36 14.92 3.72
N GLY A 70 -7.05 14.61 2.64
CA GLY A 70 -7.80 15.60 1.90
C GLY A 70 -7.01 16.27 0.77
N ALA A 71 -5.76 15.88 0.56
CA ALA A 71 -4.95 16.43 -0.52
C ALA A 71 -5.44 15.99 -1.88
N ARG A 72 -6.06 14.81 -1.95
CA ARG A 72 -6.61 14.29 -3.20
C ARG A 72 -8.14 14.31 -3.09
N THR A 73 -8.80 15.00 -4.01
CA THR A 73 -10.24 15.21 -3.93
C THR A 73 -11.01 14.68 -5.12
N LYS A 74 -10.39 13.88 -5.97
CA LYS A 74 -11.05 13.35 -7.15
C LYS A 74 -12.27 12.50 -6.84
N SER A 75 -12.30 11.84 -5.71
CA SER A 75 -13.40 10.98 -5.35
C SER A 75 -13.74 11.13 -3.87
N LYS A 76 -14.96 11.60 -3.60
CA LYS A 76 -15.41 11.72 -2.24
C LYS A 76 -15.55 10.34 -1.61
N GLN A 77 -15.93 9.36 -2.41
CA GLN A 77 -16.09 8.00 -1.94
C GLN A 77 -14.74 7.45 -1.46
N MET A 78 -13.69 7.65 -2.25
CA MET A 78 -12.37 7.21 -1.86
C MET A 78 -11.85 7.94 -0.62
N SER A 79 -12.16 9.22 -0.48
CA SER A 79 -11.78 9.95 0.73
C SER A 79 -12.42 9.34 1.95
N LYS A 80 -13.69 8.96 1.83
CA LYS A 80 -14.41 8.38 2.94
C LYS A 80 -13.85 7.00 3.29
N ILE A 81 -13.58 6.18 2.29
CA ILE A 81 -13.03 4.85 2.50
C ILE A 81 -11.64 4.96 3.13
N ALA A 82 -10.80 5.82 2.60
CA ALA A 82 -9.42 5.97 3.09
C ALA A 82 -9.39 6.41 4.56
N LYS A 83 -10.32 7.26 4.96
CA LYS A 83 -10.35 7.71 6.35
C LYS A 83 -10.70 6.59 7.32
N GLY A 84 -11.34 5.55 6.85
CA GLY A 84 -11.65 4.39 7.69
C GLY A 84 -10.54 3.37 7.76
N LEU A 85 -9.43 3.56 7.03
CA LEU A 85 -8.34 2.59 7.01
C LEU A 85 -7.20 3.05 7.89
N SER A 86 -6.59 2.11 8.60
CA SER A 86 -5.38 2.40 9.37
C SER A 86 -4.17 2.39 8.44
N ASP A 87 -3.04 2.85 8.93
CA ASP A 87 -1.81 2.79 8.15
C ASP A 87 -1.45 1.34 7.82
N ASP A 88 -1.68 0.42 8.74
CA ASP A 88 -1.42 -0.99 8.49
C ASP A 88 -2.36 -1.53 7.41
N ASP A 89 -3.63 -1.14 7.42
CA ASP A 89 -4.58 -1.56 6.40
C ASP A 89 -4.10 -1.10 5.03
N ILE A 90 -3.65 0.14 4.94
CA ILE A 90 -3.19 0.71 3.68
C ILE A 90 -1.94 -0.05 3.19
N ALA A 91 -1.00 -0.33 4.09
CA ALA A 91 0.20 -1.07 3.73
C ALA A 91 -0.14 -2.49 3.27
N ASN A 92 -1.07 -3.14 3.95
CA ASN A 92 -1.47 -4.51 3.62
C ASN A 92 -2.20 -4.56 2.27
N LEU A 93 -3.07 -3.58 2.01
CA LEU A 93 -3.75 -3.50 0.73
C LEU A 93 -2.77 -3.22 -0.39
N ALA A 94 -1.78 -2.36 -0.15
CA ALA A 94 -0.75 -2.06 -1.12
C ALA A 94 0.01 -3.32 -1.50
N ALA A 95 0.38 -4.12 -0.49
CA ALA A 95 1.10 -5.37 -0.72
C ALA A 95 0.25 -6.34 -1.53
N TYR A 96 -1.03 -6.44 -1.22
CA TYR A 96 -1.91 -7.35 -1.92
C TYR A 96 -2.10 -6.95 -3.37
N TYR A 97 -2.49 -5.71 -3.63
CA TYR A 97 -2.77 -5.31 -5.00
C TYR A 97 -1.52 -5.30 -5.88
N SER A 98 -0.34 -5.07 -5.30
CA SER A 98 0.90 -5.10 -6.07
C SER A 98 1.20 -6.51 -6.60
N THR A 99 0.64 -7.56 -6.00
CA THR A 99 0.87 -8.93 -6.45
C THR A 99 -0.08 -9.35 -7.57
N LEU A 100 -1.10 -8.58 -7.83
CA LEU A 100 -2.08 -8.94 -8.84
C LEU A 100 -1.63 -8.48 -10.22
N LYS A 101 -2.15 -9.12 -11.25
CA LYS A 101 -1.80 -8.75 -12.63
C LYS A 101 -3.01 -8.29 -13.44
#